data_540471084d626afccebae2b9be6f3056
#
_entry.id   540471084d626afccebae2b9be6f3056
#
_cell.length_a   1.000
_cell.length_b   1.000
_cell.length_c   1.000
_cell.angle_alpha   90.00
_cell.angle_beta   90.00
_cell.angle_gamma   90.00
#
_symmetry.space_group_name_H-M   'P 1'
#
loop_
_entity.id
_entity.type
_entity.pdbx_description
1 polymer ?
#
loop_
_entity_poly.entity_id
_entity_poly.type
_entity_poly.pdbx_seq_one_letter_code
_entity_poly.pdbx_strand_id
1 'polypeptide(L)'
;MVPAGFPSPAEDHRGEKLDLNRLLLPHPDSTYLVRVMGDSMTGGESGIRDGALLAVDCQLRALSGDVVIAVVEGQFTVKRLVKRAGEAWFLVPDNPNYPERAITEPDLFDVWGVVTHVVTEIRRGRLSAHVRVS
;
A
#
# COMPACT_ATOMS: atom_id res chain seq x y z
N MET A 1 -9.77 -1.40 27.06
CA MET A 1 -11.03 -1.24 27.82
C MET A 1 -10.98 0.05 28.61
N VAL A 2 -11.99 0.86 28.49
CA VAL A 2 -12.13 2.05 29.32
C VAL A 2 -12.64 1.60 30.69
N PRO A 3 -11.95 1.94 31.80
CA PRO A 3 -12.42 1.55 33.12
C PRO A 3 -13.81 2.13 33.42
N ALA A 4 -14.60 1.41 34.21
CA ALA A 4 -15.88 1.89 34.67
C ALA A 4 -15.70 3.22 35.42
N GLY A 5 -16.53 4.21 35.14
CA GLY A 5 -16.45 5.54 35.71
C GLY A 5 -15.69 6.56 34.88
N PHE A 6 -14.97 6.13 33.83
CA PHE A 6 -14.41 7.09 32.87
C PHE A 6 -15.46 7.47 31.84
N PRO A 7 -15.64 8.78 31.55
CA PRO A 7 -16.46 9.16 30.41
C PRO A 7 -15.81 8.64 29.14
N SER A 8 -16.62 8.12 28.23
CA SER A 8 -16.12 7.71 26.93
C SER A 8 -15.74 8.95 26.12
N PRO A 9 -14.48 9.07 25.68
CA PRO A 9 -14.10 10.21 24.84
C PRO A 9 -14.93 10.32 23.56
N ALA A 10 -15.45 9.18 23.08
CA ALA A 10 -16.28 9.14 21.88
C ALA A 10 -17.62 9.84 22.05
N GLU A 11 -18.13 9.97 23.26
CA GLU A 11 -19.39 10.68 23.51
C GLU A 11 -19.28 12.17 23.29
N ASP A 12 -18.13 12.74 23.61
CA ASP A 12 -17.88 14.18 23.44
C ASP A 12 -17.59 14.56 21.99
N HIS A 13 -17.28 13.60 21.14
CA HIS A 13 -16.87 13.80 19.75
C HIS A 13 -17.77 13.08 18.75
N ARG A 14 -19.02 12.90 19.08
CA ARG A 14 -19.99 12.17 18.27
C ARG A 14 -20.35 12.84 16.96
N GLY A 15 -20.01 14.11 16.79
CA GLY A 15 -20.39 14.86 15.60
C GLY A 15 -19.80 14.34 14.30
N GLU A 16 -18.68 13.60 14.40
CA GLU A 16 -18.01 13.11 13.21
C GLU A 16 -17.95 11.60 13.20
N LYS A 17 -18.77 11.01 12.34
CA LYS A 17 -18.57 9.61 11.95
C LYS A 17 -17.55 9.55 10.83
N LEU A 18 -16.59 8.63 10.98
CA LEU A 18 -15.65 8.38 9.92
C LEU A 18 -16.35 7.71 8.75
N ASP A 19 -16.37 8.39 7.62
CA ASP A 19 -16.68 7.77 6.36
C ASP A 19 -15.35 7.40 5.69
N LEU A 20 -14.94 6.14 5.89
CA LEU A 20 -13.68 5.65 5.35
C LEU A 20 -13.64 5.70 3.82
N ASN A 21 -14.79 5.54 3.18
CA ASN A 21 -14.85 5.62 1.72
C ASN A 21 -14.47 7.02 1.23
N ARG A 22 -14.92 8.05 1.92
CA ARG A 22 -14.57 9.44 1.55
C ARG A 22 -13.13 9.78 1.87
N LEU A 23 -12.60 9.24 2.98
CA LEU A 23 -11.24 9.51 3.42
C LEU A 23 -10.19 8.78 2.61
N LEU A 24 -10.41 7.50 2.36
CA LEU A 24 -9.40 6.60 1.82
C LEU A 24 -9.60 6.28 0.34
N LEU A 25 -10.80 6.49 -0.18
CA LEU A 25 -11.16 6.03 -1.51
C LEU A 25 -11.74 7.17 -2.35
N PRO A 26 -10.92 8.16 -2.75
CA PRO A 26 -11.38 9.20 -3.67
C PRO A 26 -11.81 8.65 -5.03
N HIS A 27 -11.30 7.48 -5.40
CA HIS A 27 -11.66 6.79 -6.65
C HIS A 27 -12.12 5.36 -6.34
N PRO A 28 -13.33 5.17 -5.76
CA PRO A 28 -13.73 3.86 -5.27
C PRO A 28 -13.85 2.80 -6.36
N ASP A 29 -14.21 3.20 -7.59
CA ASP A 29 -14.36 2.26 -8.70
C ASP A 29 -13.04 1.74 -9.26
N SER A 30 -11.93 2.40 -8.92
CA SER A 30 -10.59 2.04 -9.38
C SER A 30 -9.62 1.79 -8.23
N THR A 31 -10.13 1.58 -7.02
CA THR A 31 -9.32 1.26 -5.85
C THR A 31 -9.57 -0.18 -5.41
N TYR A 32 -8.50 -0.92 -5.25
CA TYR A 32 -8.52 -2.34 -4.94
C TYR A 32 -7.78 -2.62 -3.66
N LEU A 33 -8.18 -3.69 -2.96
CA LEU A 33 -7.44 -4.22 -1.83
C LEU A 33 -6.53 -5.35 -2.30
N VAL A 34 -5.28 -5.28 -1.89
CA VAL A 34 -4.24 -6.24 -2.26
C VAL A 34 -3.54 -6.68 -0.97
N ARG A 35 -3.30 -7.98 -0.83
CA ARG A 35 -2.59 -8.51 0.34
C ARG A 35 -1.11 -8.67 0.04
N VAL A 36 -0.29 -8.21 0.95
CA VAL A 36 1.17 -8.37 0.88
C VAL A 36 1.57 -9.75 1.38
N MET A 37 2.40 -10.42 0.61
CA MET A 37 3.01 -11.69 0.98
C MET A 37 4.52 -11.51 1.06
N GLY A 38 5.10 -11.80 2.21
CA GLY A 38 6.53 -11.64 2.42
C GLY A 38 6.90 -10.28 3.01
N ASP A 39 8.19 -10.05 3.15
CA ASP A 39 8.72 -8.93 3.92
C ASP A 39 9.62 -7.97 3.14
N SER A 40 9.50 -7.95 1.81
CA SER A 40 10.33 -7.08 0.95
C SER A 40 10.14 -5.58 1.22
N MET A 41 9.01 -5.21 1.81
CA MET A 41 8.71 -3.81 2.12
C MET A 41 8.77 -3.50 3.63
N THR A 42 9.24 -4.43 4.42
CA THR A 42 9.34 -4.28 5.87
C THR A 42 10.51 -3.38 6.27
N GLY A 43 10.32 -2.57 7.30
CA GLY A 43 11.37 -1.73 7.87
C GLY A 43 11.43 -0.32 7.32
N GLY A 44 10.64 0.00 6.32
CA GLY A 44 10.54 1.35 5.79
C GLY A 44 9.49 2.20 6.48
N GLU A 45 9.42 3.46 6.09
CA GLU A 45 8.46 4.43 6.66
C GLU A 45 7.00 4.11 6.30
N SER A 46 6.78 3.36 5.24
CA SER A 46 5.42 2.99 4.82
C SER A 46 4.70 2.07 5.80
N GLY A 47 5.44 1.34 6.65
CA GLY A 47 4.85 0.42 7.60
C GLY A 47 4.22 -0.82 6.98
N ILE A 48 4.63 -1.19 5.77
CA ILE A 48 4.10 -2.36 5.08
C ILE A 48 4.76 -3.62 5.63
N ARG A 49 3.93 -4.49 6.21
CA ARG A 49 4.36 -5.76 6.78
C ARG A 49 3.78 -6.92 5.99
N ASP A 50 4.37 -8.09 6.16
CA ASP A 50 3.80 -9.33 5.67
C ASP A 50 2.36 -9.49 6.16
N GLY A 51 1.45 -9.79 5.27
CA GLY A 51 0.03 -9.95 5.58
C GLY A 51 -0.78 -8.66 5.60
N ALA A 52 -0.17 -7.50 5.46
CA ALA A 52 -0.89 -6.24 5.39
C ALA A 52 -1.80 -6.15 4.17
N LEU A 53 -2.84 -5.35 4.28
CA LEU A 53 -3.70 -5.01 3.16
C LEU A 53 -3.32 -3.63 2.63
N LEU A 54 -3.25 -3.52 1.33
CA LEU A 54 -2.94 -2.26 0.65
C LEU A 54 -4.17 -1.77 -0.09
N ALA A 55 -4.51 -0.50 0.09
CA ALA A 55 -5.44 0.18 -0.79
C ALA A 55 -4.64 0.69 -1.99
N VAL A 56 -5.01 0.25 -3.19
CA VAL A 56 -4.29 0.54 -4.42
C VAL A 56 -5.21 1.29 -5.37
N ASP A 57 -4.86 2.52 -5.67
CA ASP A 57 -5.61 3.37 -6.59
C ASP A 57 -5.00 3.29 -7.99
N CYS A 58 -5.73 2.68 -8.91
CA CYS A 58 -5.28 2.47 -10.29
C CYS A 58 -5.46 3.70 -11.18
N GLN A 59 -6.12 4.74 -10.68
CA GLN A 59 -6.34 5.98 -11.44
C GLN A 59 -5.20 6.99 -11.25
N LEU A 60 -4.44 6.88 -10.16
CA LEU A 60 -3.34 7.78 -9.88
C LEU A 60 -2.15 7.52 -10.81
N ARG A 61 -1.54 8.60 -11.25
CA ARG A 61 -0.25 8.52 -11.93
C ARG A 61 0.85 8.38 -10.90
N ALA A 62 1.69 7.37 -11.05
CA ALA A 62 2.81 7.14 -10.15
C ALA A 62 3.89 8.20 -10.31
N LEU A 63 4.40 8.67 -9.18
CA LEU A 63 5.50 9.61 -9.08
C LEU A 63 6.68 8.94 -8.39
N SER A 64 7.88 9.47 -8.60
CA SER A 64 9.06 9.00 -7.87
C SER A 64 8.85 9.14 -6.36
N GLY A 65 9.11 8.06 -5.63
CA GLY A 65 8.87 7.95 -4.19
C GLY A 65 7.59 7.22 -3.83
N ASP A 66 6.67 7.05 -4.76
CA ASP A 66 5.44 6.30 -4.50
C ASP A 66 5.72 4.81 -4.34
N VAL A 67 4.96 4.19 -3.44
CA VAL A 67 4.86 2.73 -3.41
C VAL A 67 3.82 2.31 -4.44
N VAL A 68 4.20 1.40 -5.31
CA VAL A 68 3.36 0.97 -6.43
C VAL A 68 3.19 -0.55 -6.43
N ILE A 69 2.12 -0.98 -7.07
CA ILE A 69 2.00 -2.35 -7.54
C ILE A 69 2.44 -2.33 -8.99
N ALA A 70 3.53 -3.01 -9.26
CA ALA A 70 4.08 -3.13 -10.61
C ALA A 70 3.85 -4.53 -11.16
N VAL A 71 3.71 -4.60 -12.46
CA VAL A 71 3.72 -5.86 -13.20
C VAL A 71 5.06 -5.94 -13.90
N VAL A 72 5.86 -6.93 -13.53
CA VAL A 72 7.20 -7.15 -14.10
C VAL A 72 7.23 -8.57 -14.64
N GLU A 73 7.44 -8.70 -15.94
CA GLU A 73 7.46 -10.00 -16.60
C GLU A 73 6.21 -10.84 -16.26
N GLY A 74 5.05 -10.19 -16.22
CA GLY A 74 3.77 -10.82 -15.94
C GLY A 74 3.47 -11.09 -14.47
N GLN A 75 4.34 -10.70 -13.56
CA GLN A 75 4.15 -10.92 -12.12
C GLN A 75 3.92 -9.60 -11.37
N PHE A 76 2.97 -9.62 -10.44
CA PHE A 76 2.71 -8.49 -9.56
C PHE A 76 3.73 -8.42 -8.43
N THR A 77 4.23 -7.23 -8.16
CA THR A 77 5.12 -6.97 -7.03
C THR A 77 4.81 -5.61 -6.42
N VAL A 78 5.01 -5.47 -5.12
CA VAL A 78 4.93 -4.20 -4.41
C VAL A 78 6.33 -3.69 -4.14
N LYS A 79 6.63 -2.49 -4.63
CA LYS A 79 7.93 -1.85 -4.46
C LYS A 79 7.77 -0.34 -4.48
N ARG A 80 8.81 0.35 -4.05
CA ARG A 80 8.89 1.80 -4.21
C ARG A 80 9.45 2.13 -5.58
N LEU A 81 8.77 3.00 -6.29
CA LEU A 81 9.22 3.48 -7.59
C LEU A 81 10.12 4.69 -7.36
N VAL A 82 11.35 4.64 -7.84
CA VAL A 82 12.33 5.70 -7.61
C VAL A 82 12.98 6.08 -8.93
N LYS A 83 12.97 7.37 -9.22
CA LYS A 83 13.70 7.93 -10.34
C LYS A 83 15.02 8.53 -9.83
N ARG A 84 16.11 8.13 -10.43
CA ARG A 84 17.45 8.61 -10.08
C ARG A 84 18.06 9.45 -11.17
N ALA A 85 19.27 9.98 -10.92
CA ALA A 85 20.02 10.77 -11.89
C ALA A 85 20.13 10.04 -13.23
N GLY A 86 20.07 10.80 -14.35
CA GLY A 86 20.07 10.21 -15.69
C GLY A 86 18.73 9.63 -16.11
N GLU A 87 17.67 9.95 -15.38
CA GLU A 87 16.30 9.50 -15.65
C GLU A 87 16.09 7.99 -15.56
N ALA A 88 16.98 7.29 -14.86
CA ALA A 88 16.85 5.87 -14.62
C ALA A 88 15.82 5.59 -13.54
N TRP A 89 14.89 4.66 -13.82
CA TRP A 89 13.87 4.23 -12.89
C TRP A 89 14.25 2.91 -12.21
N PHE A 90 13.93 2.82 -10.95
CA PHE A 90 14.20 1.63 -10.13
C PHE A 90 12.97 1.23 -9.36
N LEU A 91 12.80 -0.08 -9.17
CA LEU A 91 11.92 -0.65 -8.18
C LEU A 91 12.74 -0.99 -6.94
N VAL A 92 12.44 -0.35 -5.84
CA VAL A 92 13.23 -0.42 -4.61
C VAL A 92 12.40 -1.03 -3.49
N PRO A 93 12.85 -2.17 -2.93
CA PRO A 93 12.22 -2.68 -1.71
C PRO A 93 12.58 -1.78 -0.54
N ASP A 94 11.62 -1.55 0.38
CA ASP A 94 11.92 -0.81 1.61
C ASP A 94 12.80 -1.61 2.56
N ASN A 95 12.81 -2.94 2.44
CA ASN A 95 13.69 -3.81 3.20
C ASN A 95 15.05 -3.91 2.49
N PRO A 96 16.14 -3.43 3.13
CA PRO A 96 17.45 -3.39 2.50
C PRO A 96 18.06 -4.78 2.25
N ASN A 97 17.48 -5.83 2.82
CA ASN A 97 17.93 -7.21 2.57
C ASN A 97 17.47 -7.74 1.21
N TYR A 98 16.62 -7.01 0.52
CA TYR A 98 16.16 -7.37 -0.83
C TYR A 98 16.84 -6.48 -1.88
N PRO A 99 17.10 -7.01 -3.07
CA PRO A 99 17.78 -6.23 -4.11
C PRO A 99 16.85 -5.21 -4.77
N GLU A 100 17.42 -4.09 -5.17
CA GLU A 100 16.79 -3.15 -6.08
C GLU A 100 16.79 -3.71 -7.49
N ARG A 101 15.81 -3.29 -8.29
CA ARG A 101 15.72 -3.68 -9.69
C ARG A 101 15.68 -2.45 -10.57
N ALA A 102 16.65 -2.31 -11.47
CA ALA A 102 16.62 -1.28 -12.51
C ALA A 102 15.57 -1.64 -13.57
N ILE A 103 14.82 -0.65 -14.00
CA ILE A 103 13.85 -0.82 -15.09
C ILE A 103 14.58 -0.47 -16.38
N THR A 104 15.08 -1.50 -17.05
CA THR A 104 15.85 -1.36 -18.29
C THR A 104 15.03 -1.70 -19.53
N GLU A 105 13.96 -2.44 -19.37
CA GLU A 105 13.10 -2.89 -20.45
C GLU A 105 11.65 -2.44 -20.18
N PRO A 106 11.26 -1.25 -20.65
CA PRO A 106 9.92 -0.71 -20.38
C PRO A 106 8.77 -1.61 -20.84
N ASP A 107 8.99 -2.41 -21.88
CA ASP A 107 7.95 -3.30 -22.41
C ASP A 107 7.60 -4.46 -21.46
N LEU A 108 8.48 -4.78 -20.52
CA LEU A 108 8.26 -5.82 -19.52
C LEU A 108 7.81 -5.28 -18.17
N PHE A 109 7.56 -3.99 -18.09
CA PHE A 109 7.21 -3.30 -16.86
C PHE A 109 5.98 -2.44 -17.06
N ASP A 110 5.08 -2.49 -16.10
CA ASP A 110 3.93 -1.60 -16.04
C ASP A 110 3.58 -1.31 -14.58
N VAL A 111 3.09 -0.12 -14.32
CA VAL A 111 2.52 0.25 -13.01
C VAL A 111 1.03 -0.01 -13.07
N TRP A 112 0.56 -0.96 -12.26
CA TRP A 112 -0.85 -1.26 -12.15
C TRP A 112 -1.60 -0.25 -11.29
N GLY A 113 -0.99 0.21 -10.20
CA GLY A 113 -1.60 1.19 -9.32
C GLY A 113 -0.65 1.71 -8.28
N VAL A 114 -1.09 2.78 -7.61
CA VAL A 114 -0.35 3.45 -6.54
C VAL A 114 -0.94 3.06 -5.19
N VAL A 115 -0.08 2.63 -4.28
CA VAL A 115 -0.49 2.31 -2.91
C VAL A 115 -0.71 3.60 -2.15
N THR A 116 -1.93 3.80 -1.67
CA THR A 116 -2.29 5.01 -0.94
C THR A 116 -2.36 4.79 0.57
N HIS A 117 -2.72 3.59 0.99
CA HIS A 117 -2.90 3.28 2.41
C HIS A 117 -2.50 1.85 2.71
N VAL A 118 -2.05 1.64 3.93
CA VAL A 118 -1.80 0.32 4.50
C VAL A 118 -2.84 0.08 5.58
N VAL A 119 -3.49 -1.07 5.51
CA VAL A 119 -4.44 -1.49 6.54
C VAL A 119 -3.87 -2.71 7.24
N THR A 120 -3.60 -2.56 8.52
CA THR A 120 -3.16 -3.67 9.37
C THR A 120 -4.31 -4.04 10.30
N GLU A 121 -4.83 -5.25 10.14
CA GLU A 121 -5.87 -5.72 11.02
C GLU A 121 -5.30 -6.11 12.38
N ILE A 122 -5.85 -5.53 13.44
CA ILE A 122 -5.48 -5.92 14.80
C ILE A 122 -6.25 -7.17 15.20
N ARG A 123 -7.56 -7.17 14.93
CA ARG A 123 -8.40 -8.35 15.11
C ARG A 123 -8.58 -9.04 13.77
N ARG A 124 -7.91 -10.17 13.59
CA ARG A 124 -7.80 -10.86 12.30
C ARG A 124 -9.12 -11.45 11.81
N GLY A 125 -9.18 -11.67 10.50
CA GLY A 125 -10.22 -12.48 9.86
C GLY A 125 -11.42 -11.69 9.35
N ARG A 126 -11.37 -10.36 9.32
CA ARG A 126 -12.50 -9.54 8.88
C ARG A 126 -12.44 -9.12 7.43
N LEU A 127 -11.25 -8.98 6.90
CA LEU A 127 -11.06 -8.55 5.51
C LEU A 127 -10.37 -9.66 4.73
N SER A 128 -10.75 -9.78 3.49
CA SER A 128 -10.08 -10.69 2.56
C SER A 128 -9.73 -9.95 1.28
N ALA A 129 -8.63 -10.34 0.67
CA ALA A 129 -8.24 -9.85 -0.63
C ALA A 129 -7.81 -11.04 -1.49
N HIS A 130 -8.30 -11.07 -2.72
CA HIS A 130 -8.01 -12.16 -3.66
C HIS A 130 -6.66 -11.97 -4.34
N VAL A 131 -6.22 -10.73 -4.54
CA VAL A 131 -4.93 -10.44 -5.16
C VAL A 131 -3.86 -10.38 -4.08
N ARG A 132 -2.77 -11.12 -4.32
CA ARG A 132 -1.60 -11.16 -3.43
C ARG A 132 -0.37 -10.72 -4.19
N VAL A 133 0.47 -9.93 -3.53
CA VAL A 133 1.71 -9.40 -4.10
C VAL A 133 2.86 -9.60 -3.13
N SER A 134 4.07 -9.57 -3.65
CA SER A 134 5.25 -9.68 -2.82
C SER A 134 6.30 -8.60 -3.13
#